data_fea3ae8971a62175a4bec37c92353c53
#
_entry.id   fea3ae8971a62175a4bec37c92353c53
#
_cell.length_a   1.000
_cell.length_b   1.000
_cell.length_c   1.000
_cell.angle_alpha   90.00
_cell.angle_beta   90.00
_cell.angle_gamma   90.00
#
_symmetry.space_group_name_H-M   'P 1'
#
loop_
_entity.id
_entity.type
_entity.pdbx_description
1 polymer ?
#
loop_
_entity_poly.entity_id
_entity_poly.type
_entity_poly.pdbx_seq_one_letter_code
_entity_poly.pdbx_strand_id
1 'polypeptide(L)'
;MTCDEIDSSGYLTLHLKDMDLTCDTYPADDSVDPKAYLSAVKTYKPGDLAIIFTPDDTHYDIALACINQGMHVMVTKPIVQTLEHHNSLIKAAKEKNVLVAMEVHKRWDPFYADARDRARSQLGNFQYMYAYMSQPKHQLDTFKAWAGKSSDISYYLNSHHIDFSEWTLEGIARPVRVTGTSSSGVAHSKGMKTEDSITLTGESSKYSNLTVLLALIDELVSGI
;
A
#
# COMPACT_ATOMS: atom_id res chain seq x y z
N MET A 1 2.68 -3.52 15.74
CA MET A 1 3.26 -2.19 16.03
C MET A 1 3.26 -2.09 17.53
N THR A 2 4.42 -2.06 18.15
CA THR A 2 4.51 -1.89 19.61
C THR A 2 4.33 -0.41 19.95
N CYS A 3 3.88 -0.09 21.14
CA CYS A 3 3.81 1.31 21.60
C CYS A 3 5.18 2.00 21.55
N ASP A 4 6.27 1.24 21.63
CA ASP A 4 7.65 1.73 21.60
C ASP A 4 8.10 2.17 20.19
N GLU A 5 7.64 1.51 19.11
CA GLU A 5 7.90 1.97 17.73
C GLU A 5 7.18 3.30 17.43
N ILE A 6 6.07 3.55 18.11
CA ILE A 6 5.34 4.80 18.05
C ILE A 6 6.11 5.90 18.81
N ASP A 7 6.80 5.53 19.88
CA ASP A 7 7.58 6.45 20.71
C ASP A 7 8.86 6.93 20.02
N SER A 8 9.50 6.09 19.21
CA SER A 8 10.72 6.46 18.45
C SER A 8 10.47 7.55 17.40
N SER A 9 9.23 7.74 16.96
CA SER A 9 8.84 8.84 16.05
C SER A 9 8.51 10.15 16.78
N GLY A 10 8.34 10.12 18.09
CA GLY A 10 7.97 11.27 18.94
C GLY A 10 6.54 11.81 18.72
N TYR A 11 5.88 11.36 17.65
CA TYR A 11 4.59 11.94 17.23
C TYR A 11 3.40 11.43 18.06
N LEU A 12 3.35 10.14 18.28
CA LEU A 12 2.23 9.56 19.05
C LEU A 12 2.38 9.83 20.55
N THR A 13 3.59 9.80 21.08
CA THR A 13 3.85 10.13 22.49
C THR A 13 3.41 11.54 22.83
N LEU A 14 3.62 12.51 21.93
CA LEU A 14 3.18 13.89 22.14
C LEU A 14 1.64 14.04 22.15
N HIS A 15 0.94 13.26 21.32
CA HIS A 15 -0.51 13.36 21.21
C HIS A 15 -1.28 12.44 22.15
N LEU A 16 -0.71 11.33 22.56
CA LEU A 16 -1.35 10.38 23.47
C LEU A 16 -1.15 10.70 24.95
N LYS A 17 -0.14 11.49 25.31
CA LYS A 17 0.08 11.92 26.70
C LYS A 17 -1.12 12.63 27.34
N ASP A 18 -1.89 13.33 26.53
CA ASP A 18 -3.06 14.08 27.00
C ASP A 18 -4.37 13.24 26.96
N MET A 19 -4.31 12.00 26.49
CA MET A 19 -5.51 11.18 26.26
C MET A 19 -5.69 10.04 27.27
N ASP A 20 -4.77 9.86 28.22
CA ASP A 20 -4.79 8.77 29.22
C ASP A 20 -5.09 7.39 28.61
N LEU A 21 -4.44 7.10 27.44
CA LEU A 21 -4.63 5.86 26.72
C LEU A 21 -3.69 4.79 27.24
N THR A 22 -4.24 3.63 27.53
CA THR A 22 -3.47 2.42 27.80
C THR A 22 -3.55 1.49 26.59
N CYS A 23 -2.44 0.84 26.23
CA CYS A 23 -2.40 -0.15 25.18
C CYS A 23 -1.71 -1.42 25.66
N ASP A 24 -2.23 -2.57 25.22
CA ASP A 24 -1.57 -3.85 25.41
C ASP A 24 -0.64 -4.12 24.21
N THR A 25 0.56 -4.62 24.49
CA THR A 25 1.54 -5.00 23.47
C THR A 25 1.59 -6.52 23.33
N TYR A 26 1.86 -6.99 22.11
CA TYR A 26 2.01 -8.41 21.78
C TYR A 26 3.25 -8.64 20.90
N PRO A 27 4.29 -9.35 21.40
CA PRO A 27 4.41 -9.89 22.77
C PRO A 27 4.37 -8.81 23.85
N ALA A 28 4.06 -9.20 25.10
CA ALA A 28 4.05 -8.31 26.24
C ALA A 28 5.46 -7.99 26.78
N ASP A 29 6.47 -8.62 26.23
CA ASP A 29 7.90 -8.44 26.50
C ASP A 29 8.62 -7.96 25.24
N ASP A 30 9.93 -7.69 25.35
CA ASP A 30 10.78 -7.24 24.23
C ASP A 30 11.16 -8.38 23.25
N SER A 31 10.49 -9.52 23.31
CA SER A 31 10.76 -10.62 22.37
C SER A 31 10.17 -10.34 20.99
N VAL A 32 10.80 -10.90 19.96
CA VAL A 32 10.30 -10.83 18.58
C VAL A 32 9.56 -12.11 18.23
N ASP A 33 8.25 -12.03 18.13
CA ASP A 33 7.39 -13.14 17.66
C ASP A 33 6.58 -12.72 16.43
N PRO A 34 6.91 -13.20 15.22
CA PRO A 34 6.17 -12.88 13.99
C PRO A 34 4.69 -13.31 14.03
N LYS A 35 4.29 -14.15 15.00
CA LYS A 35 2.92 -14.63 15.17
C LYS A 35 2.21 -14.05 16.39
N ALA A 36 2.81 -13.07 17.06
CA ALA A 36 2.23 -12.42 18.25
C ALA A 36 0.82 -11.85 17.97
N TYR A 37 0.56 -11.41 16.73
CA TYR A 37 -0.77 -10.96 16.32
C TYR A 37 -1.87 -11.99 16.55
N LEU A 38 -1.59 -13.30 16.51
CA LEU A 38 -2.59 -14.34 16.80
C LEU A 38 -3.06 -14.31 18.26
N SER A 39 -2.17 -13.91 19.18
CA SER A 39 -2.54 -13.71 20.59
C SER A 39 -3.36 -12.45 20.76
N ALA A 40 -2.99 -11.36 20.10
CA ALA A 40 -3.76 -10.14 20.09
C ALA A 40 -5.17 -10.36 19.53
N VAL A 41 -5.29 -11.00 18.35
CA VAL A 41 -6.60 -11.26 17.70
C VAL A 41 -7.56 -12.02 18.59
N LYS A 42 -7.09 -12.95 19.43
CA LYS A 42 -7.93 -13.72 20.35
C LYS A 42 -8.59 -12.90 21.46
N THR A 43 -8.02 -11.73 21.78
CA THR A 43 -8.58 -10.85 22.83
C THR A 43 -9.72 -9.97 22.32
N TYR A 44 -9.85 -9.83 21.00
CA TYR A 44 -10.87 -9.00 20.37
C TYR A 44 -12.17 -9.76 20.10
N LYS A 45 -13.25 -9.00 19.93
CA LYS A 45 -14.60 -9.51 19.74
C LYS A 45 -15.05 -9.33 18.29
N PRO A 46 -16.02 -10.13 17.81
CA PRO A 46 -16.68 -9.84 16.54
C PRO A 46 -17.24 -8.42 16.51
N GLY A 47 -16.97 -7.70 15.40
CA GLY A 47 -17.33 -6.29 15.21
C GLY A 47 -16.24 -5.29 15.61
N ASP A 48 -15.18 -5.72 16.28
CA ASP A 48 -14.01 -4.85 16.51
C ASP A 48 -13.28 -4.56 15.19
N LEU A 49 -12.41 -3.55 15.17
CA LEU A 49 -11.65 -3.13 13.99
C LEU A 49 -10.15 -3.41 14.19
N ALA A 50 -9.55 -4.07 13.21
CA ALA A 50 -8.10 -4.18 13.08
C ALA A 50 -7.59 -3.22 12.02
N ILE A 51 -6.50 -2.50 12.32
CA ILE A 51 -5.76 -1.65 11.37
C ILE A 51 -4.40 -2.31 11.17
N ILE A 52 -4.05 -2.65 9.91
CA ILE A 52 -2.86 -3.41 9.56
C ILE A 52 -1.92 -2.54 8.75
N PHE A 53 -0.79 -2.16 9.35
CA PHE A 53 0.31 -1.39 8.77
C PHE A 53 1.63 -2.15 9.00
N THR A 54 1.73 -3.33 8.44
CA THR A 54 2.88 -4.24 8.56
C THR A 54 3.57 -4.42 7.20
N PRO A 55 4.66 -5.17 7.07
CA PRO A 55 5.23 -5.51 5.77
C PRO A 55 4.23 -6.24 4.86
N ASP A 56 4.26 -5.94 3.56
CA ASP A 56 3.26 -6.34 2.56
C ASP A 56 2.99 -7.85 2.53
N ASP A 57 4.01 -8.67 2.72
CA ASP A 57 3.93 -10.13 2.73
C ASP A 57 3.20 -10.72 3.94
N THR A 58 2.99 -9.93 4.99
CA THR A 58 2.27 -10.34 6.20
C THR A 58 0.80 -9.99 6.18
N HIS A 59 0.36 -9.11 5.28
CA HIS A 59 -1.00 -8.57 5.24
C HIS A 59 -2.07 -9.66 5.16
N TYR A 60 -1.87 -10.65 4.29
CA TYR A 60 -2.85 -11.71 4.06
C TYR A 60 -3.15 -12.51 5.33
N ASP A 61 -2.11 -13.02 5.98
CA ASP A 61 -2.26 -13.89 7.14
C ASP A 61 -2.90 -13.15 8.31
N ILE A 62 -2.47 -11.90 8.56
CA ILE A 62 -3.01 -11.08 9.64
C ILE A 62 -4.47 -10.72 9.35
N ALA A 63 -4.77 -10.23 8.14
CA ALA A 63 -6.12 -9.86 7.75
C ALA A 63 -7.08 -11.06 7.82
N LEU A 64 -6.66 -12.22 7.32
CA LEU A 64 -7.48 -13.44 7.36
C LEU A 64 -7.75 -13.89 8.80
N ALA A 65 -6.77 -13.80 9.69
CA ALA A 65 -6.96 -14.12 11.11
C ALA A 65 -7.99 -13.20 11.77
N CYS A 66 -7.91 -11.89 11.52
CA CYS A 66 -8.87 -10.91 12.02
C CYS A 66 -10.29 -11.15 11.46
N ILE A 67 -10.40 -11.38 10.14
CA ILE A 67 -11.68 -11.68 9.50
C ILE A 67 -12.32 -12.94 10.09
N ASN A 68 -11.51 -14.00 10.30
CA ASN A 68 -12.01 -15.25 10.90
C ASN A 68 -12.50 -15.07 12.32
N GLN A 69 -11.94 -14.13 13.07
CA GLN A 69 -12.42 -13.73 14.40
C GLN A 69 -13.72 -12.89 14.33
N GLY A 70 -14.14 -12.46 13.14
CA GLY A 70 -15.32 -11.60 12.94
C GLY A 70 -15.03 -10.11 13.10
N MET A 71 -13.77 -9.70 12.99
CA MET A 71 -13.37 -8.29 13.06
C MET A 71 -13.47 -7.61 11.68
N HIS A 72 -13.78 -6.34 11.68
CA HIS A 72 -13.55 -5.46 10.52
C HIS A 72 -12.06 -5.23 10.34
N VAL A 73 -11.62 -5.03 9.11
CA VAL A 73 -10.19 -4.88 8.81
C VAL A 73 -9.94 -3.68 7.89
N MET A 74 -8.96 -2.86 8.23
CA MET A 74 -8.36 -1.89 7.34
C MET A 74 -6.89 -2.26 7.11
N VAL A 75 -6.50 -2.47 5.86
CA VAL A 75 -5.13 -2.83 5.48
C VAL A 75 -4.52 -1.70 4.67
N THR A 76 -3.26 -1.34 4.94
CA THR A 76 -2.55 -0.39 4.08
C THR A 76 -2.31 -0.99 2.68
N LYS A 77 -2.03 -0.13 1.71
CA LYS A 77 -1.70 -0.56 0.34
C LYS A 77 -0.30 -1.21 0.27
N PRO A 78 -0.11 -2.22 -0.58
CA PRO A 78 -1.13 -3.01 -1.27
C PRO A 78 -1.89 -3.90 -0.29
N ILE A 79 -3.18 -4.10 -0.50
CA ILE A 79 -3.96 -4.93 0.42
C ILE A 79 -3.39 -6.34 0.57
N VAL A 80 -2.96 -6.94 -0.54
CA VAL A 80 -2.20 -8.19 -0.65
C VAL A 80 -1.40 -8.18 -1.95
N GLN A 81 -0.46 -9.12 -2.11
CA GLN A 81 0.43 -9.20 -3.27
C GLN A 81 -0.08 -10.11 -4.40
N THR A 82 -1.11 -10.92 -4.18
CA THR A 82 -1.63 -11.84 -5.19
C THR A 82 -3.14 -11.74 -5.32
N LEU A 83 -3.64 -11.99 -6.54
CA LEU A 83 -5.09 -12.03 -6.80
C LEU A 83 -5.78 -13.19 -6.04
N GLU A 84 -5.07 -14.28 -5.83
CA GLU A 84 -5.58 -15.42 -5.06
C GLU A 84 -5.86 -15.02 -3.61
N HIS A 85 -4.91 -14.39 -2.95
CA HIS A 85 -5.08 -13.86 -1.59
C HIS A 85 -6.20 -12.81 -1.53
N HIS A 86 -6.27 -11.92 -2.53
CA HIS A 86 -7.33 -10.92 -2.62
C HIS A 86 -8.73 -11.57 -2.66
N ASN A 87 -8.92 -12.54 -3.54
CA ASN A 87 -10.20 -13.27 -3.68
C ASN A 87 -10.54 -14.05 -2.41
N SER A 88 -9.53 -14.61 -1.74
CA SER A 88 -9.69 -15.32 -0.48
C SER A 88 -10.19 -14.39 0.63
N LEU A 89 -9.60 -13.18 0.78
CA LEU A 89 -10.06 -12.20 1.76
C LEU A 89 -11.50 -11.74 1.47
N ILE A 90 -11.84 -11.47 0.20
CA ILE A 90 -13.21 -11.10 -0.18
C ILE A 90 -14.21 -12.18 0.20
N LYS A 91 -13.88 -13.44 -0.07
CA LYS A 91 -14.73 -14.58 0.27
C LYS A 91 -14.93 -14.68 1.78
N ALA A 92 -13.84 -14.66 2.54
CA ALA A 92 -13.88 -14.74 4.00
C ALA A 92 -14.67 -13.57 4.61
N ALA A 93 -14.47 -12.36 4.12
CA ALA A 93 -15.19 -11.17 4.58
C ALA A 93 -16.70 -11.28 4.36
N LYS A 94 -17.12 -11.77 3.20
CA LYS A 94 -18.54 -12.03 2.90
C LYS A 94 -19.13 -13.10 3.81
N GLU A 95 -18.42 -14.20 4.03
CA GLU A 95 -18.87 -15.31 4.90
C GLU A 95 -19.00 -14.86 6.35
N LYS A 96 -18.13 -13.97 6.82
CA LYS A 96 -18.16 -13.43 8.18
C LYS A 96 -18.99 -12.16 8.34
N ASN A 97 -19.50 -11.61 7.24
CA ASN A 97 -20.26 -10.35 7.20
C ASN A 97 -19.49 -9.18 7.85
N VAL A 98 -18.21 -9.03 7.50
CA VAL A 98 -17.33 -7.96 7.98
C VAL A 98 -16.85 -7.09 6.83
N LEU A 99 -16.45 -5.86 7.16
CA LEU A 99 -15.85 -4.93 6.20
C LEU A 99 -14.34 -5.20 6.09
N VAL A 100 -13.85 -5.17 4.86
CA VAL A 100 -12.41 -5.11 4.57
C VAL A 100 -12.19 -3.88 3.69
N ALA A 101 -11.40 -2.95 4.20
CA ALA A 101 -11.05 -1.72 3.53
C ALA A 101 -9.54 -1.67 3.25
N MET A 102 -9.17 -1.08 2.13
CA MET A 102 -7.77 -0.76 1.84
C MET A 102 -7.53 0.74 2.08
N GLU A 103 -6.48 1.06 2.82
CA GLU A 103 -6.03 2.44 2.96
C GLU A 103 -5.32 2.87 1.68
N VAL A 104 -5.96 3.77 0.93
CA VAL A 104 -5.42 4.40 -0.28
C VAL A 104 -5.58 5.91 -0.11
N HIS A 105 -4.67 6.51 0.66
CA HIS A 105 -4.77 7.91 1.06
C HIS A 105 -4.83 8.89 -0.12
N LYS A 106 -4.32 8.52 -1.30
CA LYS A 106 -4.41 9.36 -2.51
C LYS A 106 -5.84 9.63 -2.97
N ARG A 107 -6.80 8.77 -2.66
CA ARG A 107 -8.21 9.06 -2.93
C ARG A 107 -8.77 10.20 -2.07
N TRP A 108 -8.14 10.48 -0.94
CA TRP A 108 -8.51 11.57 -0.01
C TRP A 108 -7.64 12.83 -0.16
N ASP A 109 -6.63 12.76 -1.02
CA ASP A 109 -5.81 13.91 -1.40
C ASP A 109 -6.62 14.80 -2.34
N PRO A 110 -6.86 16.08 -2.00
CA PRO A 110 -7.72 16.98 -2.78
C PRO A 110 -7.24 17.18 -4.22
N PHE A 111 -5.93 17.11 -4.47
CA PHE A 111 -5.40 17.23 -5.84
C PHE A 111 -5.74 16.01 -6.70
N TYR A 112 -5.64 14.81 -6.15
CA TYR A 112 -6.01 13.58 -6.84
C TYR A 112 -7.54 13.49 -7.05
N ALA A 113 -8.32 13.89 -6.06
CA ALA A 113 -9.78 13.93 -6.17
C ALA A 113 -10.25 14.92 -7.25
N ASP A 114 -9.70 16.15 -7.25
CA ASP A 114 -10.02 17.16 -8.27
C ASP A 114 -9.59 16.69 -9.66
N ALA A 115 -8.40 16.11 -9.81
CA ALA A 115 -7.93 15.59 -11.09
C ALA A 115 -8.84 14.48 -11.63
N ARG A 116 -9.25 13.52 -10.79
CA ARG A 116 -10.22 12.48 -11.14
C ARG A 116 -11.57 13.08 -11.57
N ASP A 117 -12.11 14.02 -10.81
CA ASP A 117 -13.44 14.59 -11.07
C ASP A 117 -13.45 15.42 -12.36
N ARG A 118 -12.38 16.18 -12.63
CA ARG A 118 -12.23 16.89 -13.91
C ARG A 118 -12.04 15.95 -15.08
N ALA A 119 -11.24 14.88 -14.93
CA ALA A 119 -11.08 13.87 -15.97
C ALA A 119 -12.41 13.23 -16.35
N ARG A 120 -13.29 12.99 -15.37
CA ARG A 120 -14.60 12.37 -15.60
C ARG A 120 -15.67 13.32 -16.14
N SER A 121 -15.60 14.61 -15.80
CA SER A 121 -16.71 15.56 -16.08
C SER A 121 -16.38 16.63 -17.12
N GLN A 122 -15.11 16.96 -17.33
CA GLN A 122 -14.72 18.14 -18.12
C GLN A 122 -13.80 17.83 -19.31
N LEU A 123 -12.96 16.76 -19.22
CA LEU A 123 -11.95 16.52 -20.25
C LEU A 123 -12.44 15.64 -21.41
N GLY A 124 -13.70 15.26 -21.42
CA GLY A 124 -14.27 14.41 -22.46
C GLY A 124 -13.82 12.96 -22.36
N ASN A 125 -13.66 12.29 -23.52
CA ASN A 125 -13.23 10.90 -23.54
C ASN A 125 -11.77 10.75 -23.13
N PHE A 126 -11.51 9.87 -22.18
CA PHE A 126 -10.17 9.53 -21.73
C PHE A 126 -9.36 8.90 -22.87
N GLN A 127 -8.24 9.49 -23.24
CA GLN A 127 -7.41 9.02 -24.35
C GLN A 127 -6.06 8.49 -23.88
N TYR A 128 -5.47 9.15 -22.89
CA TYR A 128 -4.12 8.87 -22.42
C TYR A 128 -3.93 9.39 -21.00
N MET A 129 -3.19 8.66 -20.20
CA MET A 129 -2.68 9.13 -18.91
C MET A 129 -1.20 8.77 -18.78
N TYR A 130 -0.44 9.74 -18.35
CA TYR A 130 0.94 9.56 -17.92
C TYR A 130 1.04 10.02 -16.46
N ALA A 131 1.59 9.16 -15.64
CA ALA A 131 1.86 9.47 -14.24
C ALA A 131 3.25 8.98 -13.85
N TYR A 132 3.96 9.74 -13.04
CA TYR A 132 5.23 9.32 -12.51
C TYR A 132 5.36 9.70 -11.03
N MET A 133 6.17 8.95 -10.32
CA MET A 133 6.55 9.25 -8.94
C MET A 133 8.06 9.01 -8.81
N SER A 134 8.75 9.99 -8.25
CA SER A 134 10.19 9.94 -8.00
C SER A 134 10.46 10.08 -6.51
N GLN A 135 11.47 9.39 -6.04
CA GLN A 135 11.92 9.44 -4.66
C GLN A 135 13.41 9.80 -4.61
N PRO A 136 13.86 10.59 -3.64
CA PRO A 136 15.27 10.92 -3.51
C PRO A 136 16.11 9.68 -3.15
N LYS A 137 17.37 9.65 -3.58
CA LYS A 137 18.27 8.49 -3.38
C LYS A 137 18.39 7.98 -1.95
N HIS A 138 18.27 8.86 -0.96
CA HIS A 138 18.34 8.46 0.45
C HIS A 138 17.19 7.55 0.88
N GLN A 139 16.05 7.58 0.18
CA GLN A 139 14.94 6.66 0.44
C GLN A 139 15.33 5.19 0.27
N LEU A 140 16.36 4.89 -0.56
CA LEU A 140 16.88 3.54 -0.66
C LEU A 140 17.38 2.98 0.68
N ASP A 141 17.87 3.84 1.56
CA ASP A 141 18.35 3.40 2.88
C ASP A 141 17.18 2.94 3.77
N THR A 142 16.03 3.59 3.67
CA THR A 142 14.77 3.14 4.30
C THR A 142 14.24 1.87 3.62
N PHE A 143 14.23 1.84 2.28
CA PHE A 143 13.73 0.71 1.50
C PHE A 143 14.55 -0.57 1.66
N LYS A 144 15.83 -0.47 2.02
CA LYS A 144 16.73 -1.61 2.25
C LYS A 144 16.17 -2.62 3.24
N ALA A 145 15.31 -2.21 4.15
CA ALA A 145 14.70 -3.11 5.13
C ALA A 145 13.78 -4.15 4.47
N TRP A 146 13.03 -3.78 3.42
CA TRP A 146 11.97 -4.59 2.84
C TRP A 146 12.05 -4.78 1.31
N ALA A 147 12.62 -3.83 0.55
CA ALA A 147 12.64 -3.90 -0.91
C ALA A 147 13.50 -5.07 -1.42
N GLY A 148 12.94 -5.85 -2.34
CA GLY A 148 13.52 -7.08 -2.85
C GLY A 148 13.48 -8.26 -1.86
N LYS A 149 12.70 -8.13 -0.78
CA LYS A 149 12.48 -9.18 0.24
C LYS A 149 10.99 -9.44 0.42
N SER A 150 10.28 -8.56 1.12
CA SER A 150 8.84 -8.65 1.41
C SER A 150 7.99 -7.82 0.44
N SER A 151 8.59 -6.86 -0.25
CA SER A 151 7.94 -5.99 -1.24
C SER A 151 8.95 -5.50 -2.26
N ASP A 152 8.51 -4.70 -3.20
CA ASP A 152 9.32 -4.00 -4.19
C ASP A 152 8.84 -2.56 -4.41
N ILE A 153 9.55 -1.84 -5.27
CA ILE A 153 9.25 -0.45 -5.57
C ILE A 153 7.92 -0.31 -6.32
N SER A 154 7.56 -1.29 -7.13
CA SER A 154 6.29 -1.28 -7.85
C SER A 154 5.10 -1.37 -6.90
N TYR A 155 5.11 -2.31 -5.96
CA TYR A 155 4.08 -2.39 -4.92
C TYR A 155 4.03 -1.12 -4.07
N TYR A 156 5.19 -0.56 -3.76
CA TYR A 156 5.26 0.63 -2.91
C TYR A 156 4.71 1.89 -3.59
N LEU A 157 5.08 2.16 -4.85
CA LEU A 157 4.75 3.41 -5.54
C LEU A 157 3.68 3.26 -6.62
N ASN A 158 3.76 2.25 -7.49
CA ASN A 158 2.81 2.06 -8.59
C ASN A 158 1.38 1.81 -8.11
N SER A 159 1.22 1.22 -6.94
CA SER A 159 -0.10 0.98 -6.35
C SER A 159 -0.95 2.27 -6.31
N HIS A 160 -0.34 3.43 -6.06
CA HIS A 160 -1.05 4.71 -6.04
C HIS A 160 -1.57 5.13 -7.42
N HIS A 161 -0.74 5.02 -8.45
CA HIS A 161 -1.11 5.45 -9.80
C HIS A 161 -2.02 4.45 -10.50
N ILE A 162 -1.82 3.16 -10.24
CA ILE A 162 -2.73 2.11 -10.72
C ILE A 162 -4.11 2.32 -10.10
N ASP A 163 -4.18 2.53 -8.79
CA ASP A 163 -5.45 2.81 -8.11
C ASP A 163 -6.11 4.09 -8.64
N PHE A 164 -5.36 5.16 -8.82
CA PHE A 164 -5.88 6.40 -9.39
C PHE A 164 -6.47 6.20 -10.79
N SER A 165 -5.81 5.39 -11.62
CA SER A 165 -6.29 5.06 -12.96
C SER A 165 -7.59 4.27 -12.92
N GLU A 166 -7.65 3.24 -12.11
CA GLU A 166 -8.83 2.42 -11.93
C GLU A 166 -9.99 3.24 -11.34
N TRP A 167 -9.72 4.08 -10.35
CA TRP A 167 -10.70 4.96 -9.75
C TRP A 167 -11.25 6.00 -10.74
N THR A 168 -10.39 6.52 -11.61
CA THR A 168 -10.79 7.46 -12.67
C THR A 168 -11.65 6.78 -13.72
N LEU A 169 -11.34 5.53 -14.07
CA LEU A 169 -12.01 4.75 -15.12
C LEU A 169 -13.13 3.83 -14.60
N GLU A 170 -13.41 3.85 -13.30
CA GLU A 170 -14.43 3.02 -12.67
C GLU A 170 -15.80 3.16 -13.37
N GLY A 171 -16.37 2.03 -13.78
CA GLY A 171 -17.62 1.98 -14.55
C GLY A 171 -17.49 2.43 -16.02
N ILE A 172 -16.31 2.87 -16.49
CA ILE A 172 -16.06 3.33 -17.85
C ILE A 172 -15.26 2.30 -18.64
N ALA A 173 -14.17 1.80 -18.06
CA ALA A 173 -13.25 0.86 -18.68
C ALA A 173 -12.59 -0.03 -17.62
N ARG A 174 -11.94 -1.09 -18.05
CA ARG A 174 -11.18 -2.00 -17.18
C ARG A 174 -9.82 -2.31 -17.82
N PRO A 175 -8.79 -2.63 -17.04
CA PRO A 175 -7.50 -3.03 -17.58
C PRO A 175 -7.64 -4.36 -18.33
N VAL A 176 -6.95 -4.49 -19.46
CA VAL A 176 -6.95 -5.71 -20.28
C VAL A 176 -5.55 -6.25 -20.52
N ARG A 177 -4.55 -5.39 -20.50
CA ARG A 177 -3.14 -5.79 -20.65
C ARG A 177 -2.23 -4.83 -19.90
N VAL A 178 -1.17 -5.38 -19.34
CA VAL A 178 -0.08 -4.61 -18.73
C VAL A 178 1.24 -5.18 -19.23
N THR A 179 2.16 -4.28 -19.59
CA THR A 179 3.58 -4.59 -19.85
C THR A 179 4.44 -3.78 -18.92
N GLY A 180 5.52 -4.38 -18.44
CA GLY A 180 6.46 -3.72 -17.54
C GLY A 180 7.89 -3.79 -18.07
N THR A 181 8.64 -2.73 -17.85
CA THR A 181 10.10 -2.70 -18.04
C THR A 181 10.72 -2.11 -16.77
N SER A 182 11.86 -2.63 -16.38
CA SER A 182 12.57 -2.15 -15.21
C SER A 182 14.06 -1.98 -15.47
N SER A 183 14.70 -1.13 -14.69
CA SER A 183 16.14 -1.04 -14.63
C SER A 183 16.62 -1.10 -13.19
N SER A 184 17.84 -1.57 -12.99
CA SER A 184 18.47 -1.66 -11.68
C SER A 184 19.96 -1.37 -11.81
N GLY A 185 20.50 -0.61 -10.91
CA GLY A 185 21.90 -0.19 -10.91
C GLY A 185 22.30 0.32 -9.53
N VAL A 186 21.70 1.41 -9.07
CA VAL A 186 22.03 1.99 -7.76
C VAL A 186 21.57 1.09 -6.63
N ALA A 187 20.36 0.53 -6.70
CA ALA A 187 19.89 -0.43 -5.69
C ALA A 187 20.82 -1.65 -5.62
N HIS A 188 21.19 -2.22 -6.77
CA HIS A 188 22.15 -3.33 -6.83
C HIS A 188 23.52 -2.95 -6.28
N SER A 189 24.02 -1.75 -6.57
CA SER A 189 25.29 -1.28 -6.00
C SER A 189 25.27 -1.15 -4.47
N LYS A 190 24.08 -0.95 -3.89
CA LYS A 190 23.82 -0.95 -2.44
C LYS A 190 23.49 -2.34 -1.88
N GLY A 191 23.57 -3.39 -2.68
CA GLY A 191 23.32 -4.77 -2.26
C GLY A 191 21.83 -5.14 -2.14
N MET A 192 20.94 -4.34 -2.74
CA MET A 192 19.50 -4.59 -2.77
C MET A 192 19.13 -5.36 -4.04
N LYS A 193 18.21 -6.31 -3.91
CA LYS A 193 17.69 -7.12 -5.03
C LYS A 193 16.34 -6.55 -5.51
N THR A 194 16.33 -5.30 -5.91
CA THR A 194 15.15 -4.60 -6.40
C THR A 194 15.52 -3.70 -7.57
N GLU A 195 14.55 -3.24 -8.30
CA GLU A 195 14.68 -2.27 -9.38
C GLU A 195 14.92 -0.85 -8.83
N ASP A 196 15.57 0.01 -9.63
CA ASP A 196 15.70 1.45 -9.38
C ASP A 196 14.56 2.22 -10.02
N SER A 197 14.09 1.72 -11.16
CA SER A 197 12.95 2.27 -11.85
C SER A 197 12.12 1.16 -12.47
N ILE A 198 10.83 1.41 -12.58
CA ILE A 198 9.90 0.52 -13.27
C ILE A 198 8.91 1.38 -14.07
N THR A 199 8.68 0.99 -15.31
CA THR A 199 7.65 1.57 -16.16
C THR A 199 6.59 0.52 -16.42
N LEU A 200 5.34 0.84 -16.14
CA LEU A 200 4.19 0.03 -16.51
C LEU A 200 3.42 0.72 -17.62
N THR A 201 3.12 -0.01 -18.66
CA THR A 201 2.21 0.42 -19.72
C THR A 201 0.98 -0.46 -19.72
N GLY A 202 -0.18 0.14 -19.43
CA GLY A 202 -1.47 -0.53 -19.36
C GLY A 202 -2.31 -0.23 -20.59
N GLU A 203 -3.13 -1.20 -20.99
CA GLU A 203 -4.21 -1.02 -21.96
C GLU A 203 -5.54 -1.27 -21.28
N SER A 204 -6.52 -0.43 -21.55
CA SER A 204 -7.88 -0.63 -21.07
C SER A 204 -8.81 -1.14 -22.16
N SER A 205 -9.94 -1.71 -21.77
CA SER A 205 -10.95 -2.26 -22.68
C SER A 205 -11.56 -1.25 -23.65
N LYS A 206 -11.39 0.03 -23.38
CA LYS A 206 -12.01 1.13 -24.17
C LYS A 206 -10.99 2.13 -24.68
N TYR A 207 -9.84 2.24 -24.04
CA TYR A 207 -8.82 3.23 -24.34
C TYR A 207 -7.43 2.60 -24.36
N SER A 208 -6.65 2.91 -25.39
CA SER A 208 -5.33 2.32 -25.58
C SER A 208 -4.27 3.23 -24.97
N ASN A 209 -3.62 3.04 -23.99
CA ASN A 209 -2.43 3.69 -23.41
C ASN A 209 -2.66 4.40 -22.07
N LEU A 210 -2.42 3.65 -21.04
CA LEU A 210 -2.07 4.16 -19.72
C LEU A 210 -0.58 3.90 -19.50
N THR A 211 0.24 4.93 -19.40
CA THR A 211 1.66 4.77 -19.07
C THR A 211 1.90 5.28 -17.66
N VAL A 212 2.36 4.42 -16.79
CA VAL A 212 2.81 4.77 -15.44
C VAL A 212 4.31 4.56 -15.37
N LEU A 213 5.06 5.64 -15.23
CA LEU A 213 6.50 5.62 -15.05
C LEU A 213 6.83 5.83 -13.57
N LEU A 214 7.63 4.97 -13.01
CA LEU A 214 8.26 5.18 -11.72
C LEU A 214 9.76 5.23 -11.86
N ALA A 215 10.33 6.33 -11.43
CA ALA A 215 11.76 6.46 -11.23
C ALA A 215 12.03 6.65 -9.73
N LEU A 216 12.85 5.79 -9.16
CA LEU A 216 13.28 5.90 -7.76
C LEU A 216 14.42 6.86 -7.54
N ILE A 217 15.11 7.25 -8.60
CA ILE A 217 16.37 7.96 -8.47
C ILE A 217 16.45 9.02 -9.53
N ASP A 218 16.21 10.24 -9.12
CA ASP A 218 16.57 11.40 -9.93
C ASP A 218 17.93 11.95 -9.50
N GLU A 219 18.89 11.93 -10.41
CA GLU A 219 20.15 12.67 -10.26
C GLU A 219 19.97 14.17 -10.56
N LEU A 220 18.81 14.57 -11.03
CA LEU A 220 18.56 15.90 -11.57
C LEU A 220 18.39 17.03 -10.53
N VAL A 221 18.52 16.75 -9.23
CA VAL A 221 18.38 17.80 -8.19
C VAL A 221 19.73 18.17 -7.53
N SER A 222 20.86 17.77 -8.09
CA SER A 222 22.18 18.20 -7.58
C SER A 222 22.82 19.36 -8.36
N GLY A 223 22.03 20.14 -9.06
CA GLY A 223 22.58 21.23 -9.90
C GLY A 223 21.62 22.38 -10.15
N ILE A 224 21.06 22.99 -9.09
CA ILE A 224 20.60 24.39 -9.08
C ILE A 224 20.98 25.01 -7.75
#